data_e02eed57831e1507933e91826f2699ca
#
_entry.id   e02eed57831e1507933e91826f2699ca
#
_cell.length_a   1.000
_cell.length_b   1.000
_cell.length_c   1.000
_cell.angle_alpha   90.00
_cell.angle_beta   90.00
_cell.angle_gamma   90.00
#
_symmetry.space_group_name_H-M   'P 1'
#
loop_
_entity.id
_entity.type
_entity.pdbx_description
1 polymer ?
#
loop_
_entity_poly.entity_id
_entity_poly.type
_entity_poly.pdbx_seq_one_letter_code
_entity_poly.pdbx_strand_id
1 'polypeptide(L)'
;VQYWDAQFDDARYAIAIARTAFAHGAALLNYCRVIALLQDQGRVSGARVLDQETQQTFTLHARCVINATGVWVDDIRAMESGLAQRPKMLAPSQGVHLVVDRRFLPGQRALLVPNTADGRVLFAIPWLGAIVLGTTDTPRQDTPTEPAPYPEEIDFILHEAGRYLASAPTRADIRSMWVGLRPLVQTESGVASANATTATSQLSREHTIVVSRAGLLSVTGGKWTTYQHMALDVLGACVQHELLPRSALRARAQSRLWGAPALASASLTEVSRLAMYGDEAALVQALPDADRMLTPEFSVAMVRFAVRYEFARTIEDVLARRYRLLFLDAQLAAQLARPVAEILREELGAGFDVQQAVQRFHLLCLRYQGELNATDN
;
A
#
# COMPACT_ATOMS: atom_id res chain seq x y z
N VAL A 1 -23.86 6.62 -19.19
CA VAL A 1 -22.90 7.75 -19.24
C VAL A 1 -21.50 7.17 -19.38
N GLN A 2 -20.67 7.72 -20.24
CA GLN A 2 -19.25 7.39 -20.38
C GLN A 2 -18.44 8.59 -19.93
N TYR A 3 -17.38 8.36 -19.12
CA TYR A 3 -16.42 9.38 -18.71
C TYR A 3 -15.00 8.80 -18.76
N TRP A 4 -14.00 9.65 -18.69
CA TRP A 4 -12.60 9.28 -18.68
C TRP A 4 -12.00 9.49 -17.30
N ASP A 5 -11.18 8.56 -16.86
CA ASP A 5 -10.44 8.64 -15.60
C ASP A 5 -9.05 8.06 -15.80
N ALA A 6 -8.15 8.29 -14.85
CA ALA A 6 -6.79 7.78 -14.88
C ALA A 6 -6.66 6.54 -13.95
N GLN A 7 -5.84 5.59 -14.37
CA GLN A 7 -5.49 4.41 -13.60
C GLN A 7 -3.96 4.36 -13.42
N PHE A 8 -3.51 3.95 -12.23
CA PHE A 8 -2.09 3.73 -11.95
C PHE A 8 -1.90 2.54 -11.01
N ASP A 9 -0.72 1.93 -11.04
CA ASP A 9 -0.31 0.92 -10.06
C ASP A 9 0.22 1.65 -8.82
N ASP A 10 -0.50 1.56 -7.71
CA ASP A 10 -0.23 2.28 -6.47
C ASP A 10 1.11 1.89 -5.82
N ALA A 11 1.47 0.60 -5.84
CA ALA A 11 2.72 0.12 -5.28
C ALA A 11 3.92 0.52 -6.17
N ARG A 12 3.81 0.37 -7.50
CA ARG A 12 4.85 0.84 -8.44
C ARG A 12 5.07 2.34 -8.32
N TYR A 13 3.98 3.09 -8.14
CA TYR A 13 4.06 4.54 -7.94
C TYR A 13 4.78 4.91 -6.64
N ALA A 14 4.48 4.21 -5.54
CA ALA A 14 5.18 4.39 -4.27
C ALA A 14 6.68 4.11 -4.39
N ILE A 15 7.06 3.02 -5.07
CA ILE A 15 8.45 2.66 -5.31
C ILE A 15 9.15 3.73 -6.17
N ALA A 16 8.50 4.23 -7.21
CA ALA A 16 9.06 5.30 -8.05
C ALA A 16 9.31 6.59 -7.24
N ILE A 17 8.38 6.98 -6.36
CA ILE A 17 8.56 8.13 -5.45
C ILE A 17 9.73 7.86 -4.47
N ALA A 18 9.77 6.68 -3.85
CA ALA A 18 10.85 6.31 -2.93
C ALA A 18 12.22 6.36 -3.63
N ARG A 19 12.34 5.78 -4.82
CA ARG A 19 13.58 5.81 -5.61
C ARG A 19 13.96 7.21 -6.06
N THR A 20 12.97 8.05 -6.37
CA THR A 20 13.19 9.47 -6.67
C THR A 20 13.74 10.20 -5.44
N ALA A 21 13.18 9.96 -4.26
CA ALA A 21 13.70 10.54 -3.02
C ALA A 21 15.13 10.08 -2.73
N PHE A 22 15.43 8.79 -2.93
CA PHE A 22 16.78 8.25 -2.80
C PHE A 22 17.78 8.92 -3.76
N ALA A 23 17.39 9.11 -5.03
CA ALA A 23 18.21 9.80 -6.02
C ALA A 23 18.49 11.27 -5.66
N HIS A 24 17.61 11.88 -4.85
CA HIS A 24 17.79 13.22 -4.27
C HIS A 24 18.50 13.22 -2.91
N GLY A 25 19.09 12.10 -2.49
CA GLY A 25 19.90 11.99 -1.27
C GLY A 25 19.14 11.64 0.00
N ALA A 26 17.86 11.23 -0.09
CA ALA A 26 17.16 10.71 1.07
C ALA A 26 17.67 9.33 1.45
N ALA A 27 17.87 9.08 2.75
CA ALA A 27 18.10 7.73 3.27
C ALA A 27 16.75 7.03 3.46
N LEU A 28 16.58 5.86 2.84
CA LEU A 28 15.36 5.06 2.91
C LEU A 28 15.69 3.72 3.55
N LEU A 29 14.93 3.37 4.59
CA LEU A 29 15.06 2.11 5.31
C LEU A 29 13.70 1.43 5.39
N ASN A 30 13.52 0.34 4.65
CA ASN A 30 12.40 -0.57 4.86
C ASN A 30 12.74 -1.59 5.97
N TYR A 31 11.75 -2.33 6.46
CA TYR A 31 11.89 -3.27 7.58
C TYR A 31 12.51 -2.64 8.84
N CYS A 32 12.38 -1.31 8.98
CA CYS A 32 12.90 -0.54 10.11
C CYS A 32 11.73 0.07 10.89
N ARG A 33 11.32 -0.61 11.97
CA ARG A 33 10.16 -0.23 12.77
C ARG A 33 10.52 0.82 13.82
N VAL A 34 9.77 1.92 13.87
CA VAL A 34 9.84 2.86 14.99
C VAL A 34 9.27 2.20 16.24
N ILE A 35 10.06 2.12 17.32
CA ILE A 35 9.70 1.49 18.60
C ILE A 35 9.60 2.47 19.76
N ALA A 36 10.13 3.68 19.63
CA ALA A 36 10.00 4.76 20.60
C ALA A 36 10.30 6.11 19.93
N LEU A 37 9.77 7.18 20.48
CA LEU A 37 10.19 8.55 20.20
C LEU A 37 11.24 8.99 21.24
N LEU A 38 12.24 9.73 20.77
CA LEU A 38 13.22 10.38 21.64
C LEU A 38 12.73 11.78 22.00
N GLN A 39 12.96 12.18 23.24
CA GLN A 39 12.65 13.54 23.70
C GLN A 39 13.87 14.14 24.39
N ASP A 40 14.11 15.41 24.12
CA ASP A 40 15.07 16.24 24.79
C ASP A 40 14.40 17.55 25.20
N GLN A 41 14.53 17.95 26.48
CA GLN A 41 13.90 19.15 27.08
C GLN A 41 12.39 19.27 26.74
N GLY A 42 11.66 18.15 26.70
CA GLY A 42 10.23 18.10 26.39
C GLY A 42 9.88 18.24 24.91
N ARG A 43 10.87 18.20 24.02
CA ARG A 43 10.67 18.20 22.56
C ARG A 43 11.06 16.88 21.93
N VAL A 44 10.32 16.44 20.90
CA VAL A 44 10.69 15.26 20.11
C VAL A 44 11.97 15.59 19.34
N SER A 45 13.01 14.78 19.54
CA SER A 45 14.37 14.98 19.02
C SER A 45 14.85 13.81 18.14
N GLY A 46 13.97 12.84 17.87
CA GLY A 46 14.32 11.67 17.07
C GLY A 46 13.46 10.45 17.37
N ALA A 47 13.94 9.29 16.94
CA ALA A 47 13.28 8.01 17.16
C ALA A 47 14.29 6.90 17.46
N ARG A 48 13.86 5.88 18.20
CA ARG A 48 14.53 4.60 18.28
C ARG A 48 13.84 3.62 17.33
N VAL A 49 14.62 2.96 16.51
CA VAL A 49 14.13 2.08 15.46
C VAL A 49 14.69 0.66 15.64
N LEU A 50 13.91 -0.33 15.27
CA LEU A 50 14.28 -1.74 15.25
C LEU A 50 14.43 -2.19 13.79
N ASP A 51 15.61 -2.62 13.41
CA ASP A 51 15.82 -3.39 12.18
C ASP A 51 15.21 -4.78 12.38
N GLN A 52 14.17 -5.09 11.63
CA GLN A 52 13.44 -6.35 11.74
C GLN A 52 14.19 -7.54 11.13
N GLU A 53 15.20 -7.31 10.31
CA GLU A 53 16.03 -8.37 9.73
C GLU A 53 17.13 -8.80 10.70
N THR A 54 17.84 -7.84 11.29
CA THR A 54 18.98 -8.09 12.18
C THR A 54 18.61 -8.10 13.67
N GLN A 55 17.39 -7.66 14.03
CA GLN A 55 16.91 -7.44 15.41
C GLN A 55 17.74 -6.43 16.19
N GLN A 56 18.54 -5.61 15.53
CA GLN A 56 19.31 -4.55 16.17
C GLN A 56 18.48 -3.28 16.29
N THR A 57 18.73 -2.52 17.34
CA THR A 57 18.09 -1.22 17.55
C THR A 57 19.06 -0.08 17.29
N PHE A 58 18.55 0.97 16.66
CA PHE A 58 19.32 2.18 16.35
C PHE A 58 18.63 3.41 16.92
N THR A 59 19.41 4.40 17.28
CA THR A 59 18.94 5.72 17.69
C THR A 59 19.17 6.72 16.56
N LEU A 60 18.09 7.36 16.11
CA LEU A 60 18.13 8.37 15.07
C LEU A 60 17.78 9.73 15.67
N HIS A 61 18.70 10.69 15.60
CA HIS A 61 18.46 12.08 16.01
C HIS A 61 17.98 12.91 14.82
N ALA A 62 16.97 13.74 15.03
CA ALA A 62 16.39 14.58 14.00
C ALA A 62 15.92 15.92 14.57
N ARG A 63 15.97 16.97 13.75
CA ARG A 63 15.43 18.30 14.11
C ARG A 63 13.91 18.32 14.07
N CYS A 64 13.32 17.49 13.21
CA CYS A 64 11.88 17.35 13.03
C CYS A 64 11.56 15.87 12.81
N VAL A 65 10.51 15.38 13.47
CA VAL A 65 9.97 14.03 13.27
C VAL A 65 8.58 14.18 12.70
N ILE A 66 8.35 13.55 11.53
CA ILE A 66 7.08 13.56 10.84
C ILE A 66 6.51 12.14 10.89
N ASN A 67 5.36 12.00 11.50
CA ASN A 67 4.58 10.77 11.58
C ASN A 67 3.58 10.76 10.41
N ALA A 68 3.89 9.97 9.37
CA ALA A 68 3.06 9.77 8.19
C ALA A 68 2.67 8.29 8.03
N THR A 69 2.37 7.61 9.15
CA THR A 69 2.19 6.16 9.22
C THR A 69 0.78 5.68 8.87
N GLY A 70 -0.06 6.55 8.27
CA GLY A 70 -1.40 6.18 7.78
C GLY A 70 -2.29 5.68 8.92
N VAL A 71 -2.77 4.45 8.83
CA VAL A 71 -3.68 3.85 9.82
C VAL A 71 -3.04 3.62 11.19
N TRP A 72 -1.71 3.67 11.30
CA TRP A 72 -0.95 3.54 12.56
C TRP A 72 -0.50 4.89 13.14
N VAL A 73 -1.06 6.00 12.67
CA VAL A 73 -0.67 7.34 13.12
C VAL A 73 -0.87 7.50 14.64
N ASP A 74 -1.92 6.91 15.20
CA ASP A 74 -2.20 7.00 16.63
C ASP A 74 -1.25 6.17 17.48
N ASP A 75 -0.70 5.06 16.96
CA ASP A 75 0.30 4.24 17.65
C ASP A 75 1.60 5.04 17.87
N ILE A 76 2.05 5.78 16.86
CA ILE A 76 3.23 6.65 16.99
C ILE A 76 2.94 7.83 17.93
N ARG A 77 1.75 8.43 17.86
CA ARG A 77 1.33 9.51 18.77
C ARG A 77 1.31 9.04 20.23
N ALA A 78 0.93 7.80 20.47
CA ALA A 78 0.92 7.20 21.81
C ALA A 78 2.33 7.01 22.40
N MET A 79 3.38 6.97 21.58
CA MET A 79 4.78 6.88 22.04
C MET A 79 5.30 8.19 22.63
N GLU A 80 4.58 9.31 22.47
CA GLU A 80 4.96 10.60 23.06
C GLU A 80 4.67 10.61 24.56
N SER A 81 5.70 10.78 25.39
CA SER A 81 5.59 10.73 26.84
C SER A 81 4.63 11.79 27.41
N GLY A 82 3.92 11.44 28.48
CA GLY A 82 3.03 12.31 29.23
C GLY A 82 1.60 12.45 28.70
N LEU A 83 1.21 11.68 27.68
CA LEU A 83 -0.09 11.84 27.01
C LEU A 83 -0.85 10.51 26.84
N ALA A 84 -0.96 9.75 27.93
CA ALA A 84 -1.62 8.43 27.95
C ALA A 84 -3.11 8.42 27.52
N GLN A 85 -3.76 9.59 27.39
CA GLN A 85 -5.16 9.72 26.98
C GLN A 85 -5.35 10.82 25.94
N ARG A 86 -4.80 10.63 24.75
CA ARG A 86 -5.16 11.48 23.61
C ARG A 86 -6.39 10.95 22.88
N PRO A 87 -7.30 11.81 22.42
CA PRO A 87 -8.33 11.38 21.48
C PRO A 87 -7.67 10.82 20.22
N LYS A 88 -8.20 9.70 19.74
CA LYS A 88 -7.75 9.10 18.47
C LYS A 88 -8.04 10.06 17.32
N MET A 89 -7.13 10.16 16.37
CA MET A 89 -7.35 10.89 15.12
C MET A 89 -8.19 10.07 14.13
N LEU A 90 -8.18 8.75 14.26
CA LEU A 90 -8.71 7.86 13.23
C LEU A 90 -9.98 7.12 13.67
N ALA A 91 -10.86 6.94 12.68
CA ALA A 91 -11.90 5.93 12.64
C ALA A 91 -11.63 5.03 11.40
N PRO A 92 -10.85 3.94 11.55
CA PRO A 92 -10.49 3.11 10.41
C PRO A 92 -11.70 2.46 9.77
N SER A 93 -11.68 2.33 8.45
CA SER A 93 -12.66 1.56 7.68
C SER A 93 -11.95 0.63 6.71
N GLN A 94 -12.43 -0.60 6.58
CA GLN A 94 -11.92 -1.54 5.59
C GLN A 94 -12.71 -1.50 4.28
N GLY A 95 -12.02 -1.80 3.20
CA GLY A 95 -12.61 -2.01 1.89
C GLY A 95 -12.04 -3.25 1.24
N VAL A 96 -12.93 -4.16 0.84
CA VAL A 96 -12.58 -5.44 0.21
C VAL A 96 -12.52 -5.28 -1.30
N HIS A 97 -11.57 -5.98 -1.91
CA HIS A 97 -11.48 -6.15 -3.34
C HIS A 97 -11.38 -7.63 -3.67
N LEU A 98 -12.10 -8.06 -4.70
CA LEU A 98 -12.04 -9.39 -5.26
C LEU A 98 -11.47 -9.34 -6.67
N VAL A 99 -10.70 -10.35 -7.05
CA VAL A 99 -10.19 -10.47 -8.41
C VAL A 99 -10.76 -11.71 -9.07
N VAL A 100 -11.30 -11.49 -10.26
CA VAL A 100 -11.89 -12.54 -11.08
C VAL A 100 -11.30 -12.52 -12.50
N ASP A 101 -11.57 -13.57 -13.27
CA ASP A 101 -11.12 -13.68 -14.65
C ASP A 101 -11.67 -12.57 -15.54
N ARG A 102 -10.88 -12.15 -16.52
CA ARG A 102 -11.26 -11.13 -17.51
C ARG A 102 -12.52 -11.48 -18.31
N ARG A 103 -12.88 -12.77 -18.43
CA ARG A 103 -14.09 -13.22 -19.12
C ARG A 103 -15.39 -12.60 -18.59
N PHE A 104 -15.40 -12.19 -17.30
CA PHE A 104 -16.58 -11.58 -16.67
C PHE A 104 -16.86 -10.15 -17.15
N LEU A 105 -15.84 -9.42 -17.61
CA LEU A 105 -15.99 -8.09 -18.22
C LEU A 105 -15.03 -7.98 -19.42
N PRO A 106 -15.42 -8.52 -20.59
CA PRO A 106 -14.62 -8.42 -21.81
C PRO A 106 -14.43 -6.97 -22.26
N GLY A 107 -13.24 -6.65 -22.78
CA GLY A 107 -12.91 -5.31 -23.26
C GLY A 107 -12.00 -4.52 -22.30
N GLN A 108 -11.80 -3.24 -22.56
CA GLN A 108 -10.84 -2.38 -21.84
C GLN A 108 -11.52 -1.32 -20.97
N ARG A 109 -12.84 -1.29 -20.94
CA ARG A 109 -13.60 -0.28 -20.20
C ARG A 109 -13.92 -0.79 -18.80
N ALA A 110 -13.73 0.08 -17.80
CA ALA A 110 -14.24 -0.16 -16.46
C ALA A 110 -15.77 0.05 -16.42
N LEU A 111 -16.42 -0.67 -15.52
CA LEU A 111 -17.83 -0.50 -15.21
C LEU A 111 -17.95 0.15 -13.83
N LEU A 112 -18.73 1.23 -13.77
CA LEU A 112 -19.16 1.85 -12.52
C LEU A 112 -20.63 1.49 -12.29
N VAL A 113 -20.91 0.82 -11.18
CA VAL A 113 -22.26 0.54 -10.68
C VAL A 113 -22.65 1.68 -9.75
N PRO A 114 -23.57 2.56 -10.16
CA PRO A 114 -23.81 3.83 -9.45
C PRO A 114 -24.58 3.67 -8.15
N ASN A 115 -25.43 2.64 -8.04
CA ASN A 115 -26.26 2.39 -6.89
C ASN A 115 -26.27 0.90 -6.54
N THR A 116 -25.58 0.53 -5.50
CA THR A 116 -25.70 -0.77 -4.85
C THR A 116 -26.83 -0.79 -3.85
N ALA A 117 -27.17 -1.95 -3.32
CA ALA A 117 -28.27 -2.11 -2.33
C ALA A 117 -28.07 -1.26 -1.07
N ASP A 118 -26.83 -0.91 -0.73
CA ASP A 118 -26.46 -0.06 0.41
C ASP A 118 -26.18 1.41 0.03
N GLY A 119 -26.48 1.80 -1.21
CA GLY A 119 -26.34 3.18 -1.71
C GLY A 119 -24.92 3.59 -2.07
N ARG A 120 -23.95 2.68 -2.04
CA ARG A 120 -22.54 2.92 -2.42
C ARG A 120 -22.33 2.70 -3.91
N VAL A 121 -21.14 3.03 -4.37
CA VAL A 121 -20.66 2.77 -5.73
C VAL A 121 -19.75 1.55 -5.72
N LEU A 122 -19.95 0.64 -6.67
CA LEU A 122 -19.06 -0.49 -6.90
C LEU A 122 -18.42 -0.36 -8.28
N PHE A 123 -17.17 -0.77 -8.38
CA PHE A 123 -16.44 -0.78 -9.63
C PHE A 123 -16.10 -2.21 -10.06
N ALA A 124 -16.10 -2.45 -11.37
CA ALA A 124 -15.43 -3.56 -12.01
C ALA A 124 -14.39 -2.98 -12.98
N ILE A 125 -13.11 -3.19 -12.66
CA ILE A 125 -12.00 -2.50 -13.33
C ILE A 125 -11.08 -3.52 -13.98
N PRO A 126 -10.87 -3.50 -15.31
CA PRO A 126 -9.81 -4.25 -15.96
C PRO A 126 -8.45 -3.79 -15.43
N TRP A 127 -7.66 -4.73 -14.90
CA TRP A 127 -6.36 -4.45 -14.32
C TRP A 127 -5.41 -5.63 -14.51
N LEU A 128 -4.30 -5.40 -15.21
CA LEU A 128 -3.22 -6.37 -15.44
C LEU A 128 -3.73 -7.77 -15.87
N GLY A 129 -4.67 -7.80 -16.82
CA GLY A 129 -5.20 -9.06 -17.38
C GLY A 129 -6.33 -9.72 -16.55
N ALA A 130 -6.76 -9.13 -15.45
CA ALA A 130 -7.84 -9.59 -14.60
C ALA A 130 -8.92 -8.50 -14.44
N ILE A 131 -9.95 -8.76 -13.66
CA ILE A 131 -10.98 -7.79 -13.27
C ILE A 131 -10.95 -7.64 -11.74
N VAL A 132 -10.78 -6.41 -11.28
CA VAL A 132 -10.91 -6.04 -9.86
C VAL A 132 -12.34 -5.60 -9.60
N LEU A 133 -13.01 -6.24 -8.65
CA LEU A 133 -14.33 -5.89 -8.17
C LEU A 133 -14.21 -5.26 -6.78
N GLY A 134 -14.84 -4.16 -6.53
CA GLY A 134 -14.81 -3.50 -5.22
C GLY A 134 -15.42 -2.10 -5.23
N THR A 135 -15.74 -1.56 -4.10
CA THR A 135 -15.23 -1.95 -2.80
C THR A 135 -16.35 -1.90 -1.76
N THR A 136 -16.10 -2.46 -0.59
CA THR A 136 -16.93 -2.27 0.61
C THR A 136 -16.44 -1.08 1.43
N ASP A 137 -17.17 -0.75 2.51
CA ASP A 137 -16.78 0.30 3.46
C ASP A 137 -17.32 -0.08 4.84
N THR A 138 -16.52 -0.87 5.57
CA THR A 138 -16.91 -1.45 6.86
C THR A 138 -16.06 -0.84 7.98
N PRO A 139 -16.68 -0.19 8.99
CA PRO A 139 -15.94 0.36 10.13
C PRO A 139 -15.15 -0.70 10.88
N ARG A 140 -13.94 -0.34 11.35
CA ARG A 140 -13.11 -1.19 12.21
C ARG A 140 -12.67 -0.47 13.46
N GLN A 141 -12.37 -1.28 14.49
CA GLN A 141 -11.83 -0.77 15.76
C GLN A 141 -10.31 -1.03 15.91
N ASP A 142 -9.77 -1.89 15.07
CA ASP A 142 -8.39 -2.32 15.03
C ASP A 142 -7.73 -1.98 13.68
N THR A 143 -6.41 -2.04 13.65
CA THR A 143 -5.61 -1.75 12.46
C THR A 143 -4.57 -2.85 12.22
N PRO A 144 -5.01 -4.10 11.94
CA PRO A 144 -4.09 -5.19 11.66
C PRO A 144 -3.26 -4.90 10.41
N THR A 145 -2.04 -5.42 10.39
CA THR A 145 -1.14 -5.28 9.23
C THR A 145 -1.71 -5.97 7.99
N GLU A 146 -2.38 -7.11 8.19
CA GLU A 146 -2.99 -7.90 7.13
C GLU A 146 -4.46 -8.19 7.50
N PRO A 147 -5.39 -7.28 7.17
CA PRO A 147 -6.80 -7.45 7.46
C PRO A 147 -7.42 -8.52 6.55
N ALA A 148 -8.35 -9.31 7.09
CA ALA A 148 -9.14 -10.26 6.31
C ALA A 148 -10.53 -9.69 5.98
N PRO A 149 -11.12 -10.08 4.83
CA PRO A 149 -12.50 -9.71 4.49
C PRO A 149 -13.49 -10.45 5.41
N TYR A 150 -14.62 -9.80 5.70
CA TYR A 150 -15.76 -10.50 6.28
C TYR A 150 -16.52 -11.27 5.20
N PRO A 151 -17.10 -12.46 5.52
CA PRO A 151 -17.84 -13.25 4.54
C PRO A 151 -18.96 -12.47 3.85
N GLU A 152 -19.63 -11.57 4.58
CA GLU A 152 -20.73 -10.75 4.09
C GLU A 152 -20.26 -9.73 3.04
N GLU A 153 -19.03 -9.25 3.15
CA GLU A 153 -18.45 -8.30 2.19
C GLU A 153 -18.15 -8.98 0.86
N ILE A 154 -17.71 -10.24 0.89
CA ILE A 154 -17.46 -11.04 -0.30
C ILE A 154 -18.79 -11.29 -1.02
N ASP A 155 -19.81 -11.76 -0.29
CA ASP A 155 -21.13 -12.05 -0.85
C ASP A 155 -21.79 -10.80 -1.42
N PHE A 156 -21.65 -9.66 -0.74
CA PHE A 156 -22.14 -8.37 -1.22
C PHE A 156 -21.50 -8.00 -2.59
N ILE A 157 -20.17 -8.06 -2.70
CA ILE A 157 -19.48 -7.70 -3.94
C ILE A 157 -19.89 -8.63 -5.09
N LEU A 158 -19.95 -9.95 -4.86
CA LEU A 158 -20.35 -10.92 -5.88
C LEU A 158 -21.79 -10.71 -6.31
N HIS A 159 -22.71 -10.46 -5.37
CA HIS A 159 -24.11 -10.20 -5.67
C HIS A 159 -24.28 -8.93 -6.50
N GLU A 160 -23.72 -7.81 -6.05
CA GLU A 160 -23.87 -6.54 -6.75
C GLU A 160 -23.19 -6.53 -8.12
N ALA A 161 -21.98 -7.09 -8.25
CA ALA A 161 -21.28 -7.20 -9.52
C ALA A 161 -22.05 -8.11 -10.50
N GLY A 162 -22.59 -9.24 -10.02
CA GLY A 162 -23.32 -10.21 -10.83
C GLY A 162 -24.56 -9.66 -11.51
N ARG A 163 -25.15 -8.57 -11.00
CA ARG A 163 -26.30 -7.91 -11.63
C ARG A 163 -25.98 -7.16 -12.92
N TYR A 164 -24.71 -6.83 -13.15
CA TYR A 164 -24.27 -5.96 -14.25
C TYR A 164 -23.25 -6.62 -15.18
N LEU A 165 -22.62 -7.71 -14.74
CA LEU A 165 -21.68 -8.47 -15.56
C LEU A 165 -22.40 -9.43 -16.51
N ALA A 166 -21.75 -9.85 -17.59
CA ALA A 166 -22.31 -10.77 -18.56
C ALA A 166 -22.69 -12.14 -17.96
N SER A 167 -21.98 -12.56 -16.92
CA SER A 167 -22.31 -13.70 -16.06
C SER A 167 -21.94 -13.35 -14.62
N ALA A 168 -22.71 -13.86 -13.66
CA ALA A 168 -22.44 -13.60 -12.24
C ALA A 168 -21.24 -14.47 -11.78
N PRO A 169 -20.16 -13.85 -11.25
CA PRO A 169 -19.09 -14.60 -10.64
C PRO A 169 -19.54 -15.24 -9.33
N THR A 170 -18.95 -16.39 -9.00
CA THR A 170 -19.15 -17.11 -7.74
C THR A 170 -17.88 -17.05 -6.89
N ARG A 171 -17.95 -17.55 -5.64
CA ARG A 171 -16.76 -17.68 -4.79
C ARG A 171 -15.64 -18.52 -5.43
N ALA A 172 -16.00 -19.53 -6.23
CA ALA A 172 -15.04 -20.38 -6.95
C ALA A 172 -14.31 -19.66 -8.10
N ASP A 173 -14.83 -18.51 -8.55
CA ASP A 173 -14.21 -17.70 -9.60
C ASP A 173 -13.22 -16.67 -9.05
N ILE A 174 -13.12 -16.55 -7.72
CA ILE A 174 -12.20 -15.61 -7.07
C ILE A 174 -10.78 -16.15 -7.18
N ARG A 175 -9.91 -15.41 -7.86
CA ARG A 175 -8.48 -15.72 -7.99
C ARG A 175 -7.64 -15.17 -6.84
N SER A 176 -8.08 -14.05 -6.28
CA SER A 176 -7.46 -13.40 -5.14
C SER A 176 -8.44 -12.42 -4.50
N MET A 177 -8.25 -12.16 -3.22
CA MET A 177 -8.97 -11.14 -2.47
C MET A 177 -8.04 -10.42 -1.51
N TRP A 178 -8.30 -9.13 -1.27
CA TRP A 178 -7.55 -8.36 -0.27
C TRP A 178 -8.39 -7.26 0.34
N VAL A 179 -7.91 -6.75 1.45
CA VAL A 179 -8.55 -5.68 2.20
C VAL A 179 -7.59 -4.51 2.37
N GLY A 180 -8.06 -3.31 2.08
CA GLY A 180 -7.37 -2.06 2.40
C GLY A 180 -8.01 -1.37 3.59
N LEU A 181 -7.20 -0.78 4.47
CA LEU A 181 -7.69 0.06 5.58
C LEU A 181 -7.62 1.53 5.17
N ARG A 182 -8.73 2.24 5.32
CA ARG A 182 -8.81 3.70 5.08
C ARG A 182 -8.56 4.44 6.38
N PRO A 183 -7.61 5.38 6.42
CA PRO A 183 -7.37 6.24 7.58
C PRO A 183 -8.37 7.42 7.60
N LEU A 184 -9.66 7.13 7.85
CA LEU A 184 -10.67 8.18 7.95
C LEU A 184 -10.44 9.01 9.21
N VAL A 185 -10.50 10.34 9.08
CA VAL A 185 -10.22 11.26 10.19
C VAL A 185 -11.50 11.58 10.95
N GLN A 186 -11.42 11.46 12.28
CA GLN A 186 -12.49 11.94 13.17
C GLN A 186 -12.42 13.47 13.27
N THR A 187 -13.53 14.16 13.01
CA THR A 187 -13.62 15.60 13.27
C THR A 187 -13.88 15.86 14.76
N GLU A 188 -13.27 16.89 15.34
CA GLU A 188 -13.43 17.26 16.77
C GLU A 188 -14.90 17.51 17.16
N SER A 189 -15.75 17.86 16.22
CA SER A 189 -17.20 17.98 16.42
C SER A 189 -17.95 16.65 16.61
N GLY A 190 -17.27 15.53 16.41
CA GLY A 190 -17.80 14.18 16.57
C GLY A 190 -17.51 13.55 17.94
N VAL A 191 -17.50 14.33 19.05
CA VAL A 191 -17.79 13.77 20.39
C VAL A 191 -19.26 13.39 20.42
N ALA A 192 -19.61 12.48 19.53
CA ALA A 192 -20.90 11.85 19.50
C ALA A 192 -20.86 10.70 20.49
N SER A 193 -21.83 10.76 21.40
CA SER A 193 -22.39 9.66 22.17
C SER A 193 -21.79 8.29 21.81
N ALA A 194 -21.31 7.56 22.80
CA ALA A 194 -20.73 6.21 22.70
C ALA A 194 -21.62 5.15 21.98
N ASN A 195 -22.74 5.53 21.41
CA ASN A 195 -23.74 4.69 20.73
C ASN A 195 -24.08 5.11 19.29
N ALA A 196 -23.41 6.10 18.69
CA ALA A 196 -23.65 6.44 17.30
C ALA A 196 -22.62 5.78 16.40
N THR A 197 -23.01 4.76 15.67
CA THR A 197 -22.36 4.31 14.43
C THR A 197 -22.41 5.46 13.42
N THR A 198 -21.48 6.41 13.52
CA THR A 198 -21.36 7.48 12.52
C THR A 198 -21.01 6.78 11.21
N ALA A 199 -21.90 6.90 10.22
CA ALA A 199 -21.65 6.30 8.93
C ALA A 199 -20.30 6.79 8.38
N THR A 200 -19.39 5.88 8.09
CA THR A 200 -18.03 6.18 7.57
C THR A 200 -18.07 7.05 6.32
N SER A 201 -19.18 7.02 5.58
CA SER A 201 -19.44 7.87 4.42
C SER A 201 -19.48 9.39 4.72
N GLN A 202 -19.67 9.79 5.98
CA GLN A 202 -19.73 11.20 6.41
C GLN A 202 -18.39 11.73 6.93
N LEU A 203 -17.39 10.84 7.13
CA LEU A 203 -16.08 11.25 7.62
C LEU A 203 -15.26 11.93 6.53
N SER A 204 -14.46 12.93 6.92
CA SER A 204 -13.61 13.68 5.99
C SER A 204 -12.59 12.77 5.32
N ARG A 205 -12.47 12.93 4.01
CA ARG A 205 -11.42 12.31 3.18
C ARG A 205 -10.28 13.29 2.86
N GLU A 206 -10.29 14.46 3.48
CA GLU A 206 -9.19 15.41 3.40
C GLU A 206 -8.08 14.99 4.36
N HIS A 207 -6.84 15.36 4.06
CA HIS A 207 -5.74 15.11 4.98
C HIS A 207 -5.80 16.09 6.16
N THR A 208 -5.34 15.62 7.29
CA THR A 208 -5.26 16.41 8.52
C THR A 208 -3.83 16.40 9.04
N ILE A 209 -3.34 17.58 9.42
CA ILE A 209 -2.02 17.78 10.01
C ILE A 209 -2.20 18.28 11.45
N VAL A 210 -1.56 17.59 12.38
CA VAL A 210 -1.53 17.97 13.80
C VAL A 210 -0.09 18.04 14.29
N VAL A 211 0.28 19.14 14.94
CA VAL A 211 1.56 19.28 15.59
C VAL A 211 1.36 19.26 17.10
N SER A 212 2.03 18.33 17.78
CA SER A 212 1.97 18.21 19.23
C SER A 212 2.75 19.31 19.93
N ARG A 213 2.51 19.50 21.23
CA ARG A 213 3.31 20.45 22.05
C ARG A 213 4.80 20.10 22.06
N ALA A 214 5.15 18.82 21.98
CA ALA A 214 6.53 18.36 21.90
C ALA A 214 7.12 18.43 20.49
N GLY A 215 6.38 18.88 19.48
CA GLY A 215 6.88 19.07 18.12
C GLY A 215 6.81 17.82 17.24
N LEU A 216 6.07 16.77 17.61
CA LEU A 216 5.74 15.69 16.68
C LEU A 216 4.70 16.20 15.68
N LEU A 217 5.05 16.22 14.39
CA LEU A 217 4.07 16.47 13.35
C LEU A 217 3.45 15.13 12.90
N SER A 218 2.12 15.05 12.89
CA SER A 218 1.38 13.87 12.40
C SER A 218 0.49 14.27 11.24
N VAL A 219 0.55 13.51 10.14
CA VAL A 219 -0.32 13.66 8.97
C VAL A 219 -1.02 12.35 8.66
N THR A 220 -2.33 12.40 8.41
CA THR A 220 -3.14 11.24 8.04
C THR A 220 -4.36 11.67 7.22
N GLY A 221 -5.09 10.71 6.63
CA GLY A 221 -6.18 10.97 5.70
C GLY A 221 -5.67 11.33 4.31
N GLY A 222 -6.51 12.02 3.53
CA GLY A 222 -6.19 12.40 2.16
C GLY A 222 -6.30 11.27 1.16
N LYS A 223 -5.78 11.50 -0.05
CA LYS A 223 -5.79 10.54 -1.16
C LYS A 223 -4.38 10.35 -1.70
N TRP A 224 -4.08 9.14 -2.16
CA TRP A 224 -2.80 8.83 -2.78
C TRP A 224 -2.49 9.74 -3.99
N THR A 225 -3.49 10.10 -4.76
CA THR A 225 -3.35 11.00 -5.93
C THR A 225 -2.96 12.44 -5.57
N THR A 226 -3.15 12.87 -4.31
CA THR A 226 -2.82 14.22 -3.83
C THR A 226 -1.60 14.27 -2.92
N TYR A 227 -0.78 13.20 -2.89
CA TYR A 227 0.38 13.07 -2.00
C TYR A 227 1.33 14.26 -2.04
N GLN A 228 1.55 14.83 -3.23
CA GLN A 228 2.44 15.98 -3.43
C GLN A 228 1.93 17.24 -2.71
N HIS A 229 0.63 17.50 -2.83
CA HIS A 229 -0.02 18.61 -2.12
C HIS A 229 0.07 18.39 -0.60
N MET A 230 -0.23 17.17 -0.13
CA MET A 230 -0.08 16.79 1.27
C MET A 230 1.35 17.01 1.78
N ALA A 231 2.36 16.63 1.00
CA ALA A 231 3.76 16.81 1.38
C ALA A 231 4.14 18.31 1.48
N LEU A 232 3.65 19.16 0.59
CA LEU A 232 3.87 20.61 0.64
C LEU A 232 3.20 21.24 1.87
N ASP A 233 1.99 20.81 2.22
CA ASP A 233 1.28 21.29 3.40
C ASP A 233 2.00 20.85 4.68
N VAL A 234 2.53 19.63 4.73
CA VAL A 234 3.38 19.14 5.83
C VAL A 234 4.62 20.01 5.99
N LEU A 235 5.33 20.33 4.90
CA LEU A 235 6.49 21.23 4.95
C LEU A 235 6.10 22.64 5.42
N GLY A 236 4.94 23.13 4.95
CA GLY A 236 4.38 24.41 5.40
C GLY A 236 4.13 24.43 6.91
N ALA A 237 3.50 23.38 7.44
CA ALA A 237 3.25 23.24 8.87
C ALA A 237 4.56 23.13 9.67
N CYS A 238 5.56 22.38 9.18
CA CYS A 238 6.87 22.31 9.83
C CYS A 238 7.54 23.68 9.96
N VAL A 239 7.46 24.51 8.93
CA VAL A 239 8.02 25.86 8.95
C VAL A 239 7.20 26.79 9.84
N GLN A 240 5.88 26.72 9.80
CA GLN A 240 5.00 27.52 10.64
C GLN A 240 5.23 27.27 12.15
N HIS A 241 5.50 26.00 12.51
CA HIS A 241 5.78 25.58 13.89
C HIS A 241 7.28 25.60 14.26
N GLU A 242 8.12 26.25 13.44
CA GLU A 242 9.56 26.39 13.66
C GLU A 242 10.34 25.07 13.79
N LEU A 243 9.79 23.97 13.24
CA LEU A 243 10.44 22.65 13.20
C LEU A 243 11.47 22.56 12.09
N LEU A 244 11.27 23.31 11.00
CA LEU A 244 12.18 23.39 9.85
C LEU A 244 12.40 24.86 9.45
N PRO A 245 13.57 25.18 8.85
CA PRO A 245 13.83 26.52 8.35
C PRO A 245 12.98 26.84 7.11
N ARG A 246 12.72 28.13 6.85
CA ARG A 246 11.95 28.58 5.65
C ARG A 246 12.53 28.08 4.32
N SER A 247 13.82 27.76 4.28
CA SER A 247 14.45 27.17 3.08
C SER A 247 13.86 25.80 2.70
N ALA A 248 13.21 25.08 3.61
CA ALA A 248 12.53 23.83 3.32
C ALA A 248 11.37 24.01 2.31
N LEU A 249 10.76 25.20 2.25
CA LEU A 249 9.70 25.52 1.28
C LEU A 249 10.21 25.76 -0.15
N ARG A 250 11.52 25.79 -0.35
CA ARG A 250 12.12 25.89 -1.70
C ARG A 250 12.13 24.57 -2.46
N ALA A 251 11.80 23.47 -1.79
CA ALA A 251 11.66 22.17 -2.43
C ALA A 251 10.57 22.25 -3.50
N ARG A 252 10.97 22.15 -4.76
CA ARG A 252 10.03 22.15 -5.89
C ARG A 252 9.76 20.71 -6.30
N ALA A 253 8.55 20.27 -6.11
CA ALA A 253 8.09 18.95 -6.53
C ALA A 253 7.79 18.93 -8.05
N GLN A 254 8.78 19.17 -8.89
CA GLN A 254 8.64 19.17 -10.35
C GLN A 254 9.57 18.20 -11.06
N SER A 255 10.20 17.30 -10.35
CA SER A 255 11.04 16.29 -10.98
C SER A 255 10.19 15.14 -11.50
N ARG A 256 10.50 14.74 -12.73
CA ARG A 256 10.03 13.48 -13.29
C ARG A 256 10.44 12.35 -12.34
N LEU A 257 9.51 11.45 -12.07
CA LEU A 257 9.82 10.30 -11.20
C LEU A 257 10.88 9.40 -11.84
N TRP A 258 11.70 8.81 -11.00
CA TRP A 258 12.72 7.86 -11.43
C TRP A 258 12.08 6.70 -12.17
N GLY A 259 12.65 6.31 -13.32
CA GLY A 259 12.12 5.24 -14.17
C GLY A 259 10.85 5.59 -14.96
N ALA A 260 10.26 6.77 -14.76
CA ALA A 260 9.08 7.16 -15.53
C ALA A 260 9.42 7.27 -17.03
N PRO A 261 8.59 6.72 -17.95
CA PRO A 261 8.84 6.81 -19.38
C PRO A 261 8.70 8.23 -19.89
N ALA A 262 9.40 8.58 -20.96
CA ALA A 262 9.31 9.89 -21.59
C ALA A 262 7.89 10.18 -22.13
N LEU A 263 7.22 9.14 -22.61
CA LEU A 263 5.85 9.17 -23.10
C LEU A 263 5.06 8.07 -22.40
N ALA A 264 3.89 8.42 -21.86
CA ALA A 264 2.96 7.42 -21.30
C ALA A 264 2.42 6.56 -22.45
N SER A 265 2.72 5.28 -22.47
CA SER A 265 2.37 4.40 -23.58
C SER A 265 1.71 3.08 -23.17
N ALA A 266 1.69 2.73 -21.89
CA ALA A 266 1.17 1.44 -21.45
C ALA A 266 -0.20 1.55 -20.79
N SER A 267 -1.14 0.69 -21.22
CA SER A 267 -2.41 0.48 -20.54
C SER A 267 -2.22 -0.50 -19.39
N LEU A 268 -2.82 -0.21 -18.23
CA LEU A 268 -2.87 -1.15 -17.10
C LEU A 268 -3.98 -2.20 -17.23
N THR A 269 -4.70 -2.24 -18.35
CA THR A 269 -5.71 -3.28 -18.57
C THR A 269 -5.09 -4.64 -18.92
N GLU A 270 -3.84 -4.64 -19.40
CA GLU A 270 -3.11 -5.84 -19.81
C GLU A 270 -1.74 -5.91 -19.14
N VAL A 271 -1.26 -7.13 -18.92
CA VAL A 271 0.11 -7.32 -18.43
C VAL A 271 1.07 -7.00 -19.57
N SER A 272 2.06 -6.17 -19.28
CA SER A 272 3.15 -5.92 -20.22
C SER A 272 4.48 -6.16 -19.51
N ARG A 273 5.22 -7.17 -19.98
CA ARG A 273 6.46 -7.69 -19.39
C ARG A 273 7.43 -6.60 -18.92
N LEU A 274 7.69 -5.58 -19.72
CA LEU A 274 8.70 -4.56 -19.43
C LEU A 274 8.14 -3.14 -19.34
N ALA A 275 6.89 -2.91 -19.76
CA ALA A 275 6.34 -1.55 -19.76
C ALA A 275 6.22 -0.94 -18.36
N MET A 276 6.08 -1.77 -17.31
CA MET A 276 6.03 -1.32 -15.92
C MET A 276 7.35 -0.69 -15.43
N TYR A 277 8.46 -0.95 -16.12
CA TYR A 277 9.78 -0.41 -15.77
C TYR A 277 10.11 0.89 -16.51
N GLY A 278 9.27 1.32 -17.46
CA GLY A 278 9.46 2.56 -18.20
C GLY A 278 10.85 2.64 -18.85
N ASP A 279 11.60 3.70 -18.56
CA ASP A 279 12.95 3.91 -19.13
C ASP A 279 13.99 2.91 -18.62
N GLU A 280 13.68 2.14 -17.57
CA GLU A 280 14.60 1.14 -17.00
C GLU A 280 14.41 -0.26 -17.60
N ALA A 281 13.50 -0.44 -18.57
CA ALA A 281 13.27 -1.72 -19.22
C ALA A 281 14.56 -2.34 -19.78
N ALA A 282 15.44 -1.53 -20.39
CA ALA A 282 16.73 -1.99 -20.90
C ALA A 282 17.66 -2.45 -19.77
N LEU A 283 17.63 -1.79 -18.60
CA LEU A 283 18.42 -2.21 -17.44
C LEU A 283 17.94 -3.57 -16.91
N VAL A 284 16.64 -3.80 -16.86
CA VAL A 284 16.08 -5.12 -16.50
C VAL A 284 16.57 -6.20 -17.47
N GLN A 285 16.53 -5.92 -18.79
CA GLN A 285 16.98 -6.85 -19.81
C GLN A 285 18.49 -7.15 -19.77
N ALA A 286 19.28 -6.23 -19.24
CA ALA A 286 20.73 -6.40 -19.09
C ALA A 286 21.13 -7.22 -17.85
N LEU A 287 20.18 -7.53 -16.95
CA LEU A 287 20.46 -8.34 -15.77
C LEU A 287 20.59 -9.83 -16.12
N PRO A 288 21.35 -10.61 -15.32
CA PRO A 288 21.48 -12.05 -15.52
C PRO A 288 20.10 -12.74 -15.58
N ASP A 289 20.00 -13.78 -16.40
CA ASP A 289 18.82 -14.61 -16.58
C ASP A 289 17.57 -13.84 -17.11
N ALA A 290 17.75 -12.79 -17.91
CA ALA A 290 16.64 -12.00 -18.45
C ALA A 290 15.68 -12.82 -19.32
N ASP A 291 16.17 -13.85 -19.99
CA ASP A 291 15.39 -14.76 -20.83
C ASP A 291 14.83 -15.97 -20.07
N ARG A 292 15.25 -16.17 -18.81
CA ARG A 292 14.70 -17.22 -17.95
C ARG A 292 13.37 -16.75 -17.37
N MET A 293 12.29 -17.32 -17.91
CA MET A 293 10.94 -16.94 -17.55
C MET A 293 10.39 -17.79 -16.40
N LEU A 294 9.74 -17.14 -15.44
CA LEU A 294 8.95 -17.77 -14.37
C LEU A 294 7.48 -17.90 -14.78
N THR A 295 6.96 -16.91 -15.52
CA THR A 295 5.70 -16.96 -16.28
C THR A 295 5.93 -16.27 -17.63
N PRO A 296 5.01 -16.31 -18.60
CA PRO A 296 5.19 -15.62 -19.88
C PRO A 296 5.58 -14.15 -19.77
N GLU A 297 5.14 -13.49 -18.69
CA GLU A 297 5.35 -12.04 -18.47
C GLU A 297 6.34 -11.72 -17.34
N PHE A 298 6.88 -12.72 -16.62
CA PHE A 298 7.71 -12.52 -15.44
C PHE A 298 9.02 -13.30 -15.52
N SER A 299 10.14 -12.59 -15.56
CA SER A 299 11.48 -13.18 -15.66
C SER A 299 12.26 -13.15 -14.35
N VAL A 300 13.32 -13.97 -14.28
CA VAL A 300 14.29 -13.96 -13.18
C VAL A 300 14.94 -12.59 -13.01
N ALA A 301 15.28 -11.90 -14.11
CA ALA A 301 15.84 -10.57 -14.07
C ALA A 301 14.94 -9.53 -13.40
N MET A 302 13.60 -9.68 -13.51
CA MET A 302 12.65 -8.80 -12.81
C MET A 302 12.71 -9.01 -11.29
N VAL A 303 12.94 -10.24 -10.81
CA VAL A 303 13.19 -10.51 -9.38
C VAL A 303 14.50 -9.88 -8.93
N ARG A 304 15.57 -10.06 -9.69
CA ARG A 304 16.89 -9.45 -9.41
C ARG A 304 16.80 -7.92 -9.37
N PHE A 305 16.08 -7.33 -10.33
CA PHE A 305 15.83 -5.89 -10.37
C PHE A 305 15.10 -5.40 -9.11
N ALA A 306 14.05 -6.12 -8.70
CA ALA A 306 13.31 -5.81 -7.48
C ALA A 306 14.20 -5.77 -6.23
N VAL A 307 15.16 -6.70 -6.12
CA VAL A 307 16.12 -6.73 -5.00
C VAL A 307 17.14 -5.60 -5.12
N ARG A 308 17.80 -5.46 -6.27
CA ARG A 308 18.95 -4.56 -6.44
C ARG A 308 18.55 -3.09 -6.48
N TYR A 309 17.36 -2.77 -7.01
CA TYR A 309 16.96 -1.39 -7.31
C TYR A 309 15.64 -0.94 -6.64
N GLU A 310 14.84 -1.89 -6.12
CA GLU A 310 13.51 -1.58 -5.59
C GLU A 310 13.30 -2.05 -4.14
N PHE A 311 14.39 -2.25 -3.40
CA PHE A 311 14.40 -2.58 -1.97
C PHE A 311 13.64 -3.86 -1.60
N ALA A 312 13.44 -4.81 -2.50
CA ALA A 312 12.76 -6.07 -2.18
C ALA A 312 13.65 -6.96 -1.29
N ARG A 313 13.06 -7.49 -0.22
CA ARG A 313 13.72 -8.35 0.77
C ARG A 313 13.02 -9.68 0.95
N THR A 314 11.75 -9.77 0.56
CA THR A 314 10.90 -10.95 0.78
C THR A 314 10.22 -11.39 -0.52
N ILE A 315 9.68 -12.62 -0.53
CA ILE A 315 8.84 -13.12 -1.64
C ILE A 315 7.62 -12.22 -1.82
N GLU A 316 7.02 -11.78 -0.71
CA GLU A 316 5.87 -10.87 -0.70
C GLU A 316 6.22 -9.52 -1.32
N ASP A 317 7.40 -8.96 -1.03
CA ASP A 317 7.85 -7.74 -1.70
C ASP A 317 7.83 -7.89 -3.21
N VAL A 318 8.35 -9.01 -3.70
CA VAL A 318 8.43 -9.28 -5.15
C VAL A 318 7.03 -9.52 -5.72
N LEU A 319 6.31 -10.52 -5.21
CA LEU A 319 5.08 -11.02 -5.84
C LEU A 319 3.83 -10.21 -5.50
N ALA A 320 3.83 -9.42 -4.43
CA ALA A 320 2.70 -8.57 -4.08
C ALA A 320 2.90 -7.10 -4.49
N ARG A 321 4.14 -6.55 -4.35
CA ARG A 321 4.37 -5.10 -4.45
C ARG A 321 5.19 -4.67 -5.68
N ARG A 322 5.97 -5.57 -6.29
CA ARG A 322 6.77 -5.26 -7.50
C ARG A 322 6.14 -5.84 -8.74
N TYR A 323 5.60 -7.06 -8.67
CA TYR A 323 4.95 -7.72 -9.80
C TYR A 323 3.42 -7.89 -9.66
N ARG A 324 2.84 -7.70 -8.48
CA ARG A 324 1.40 -7.74 -8.20
C ARG A 324 0.70 -9.11 -8.36
N LEU A 325 1.45 -10.20 -8.54
CA LEU A 325 0.87 -11.50 -8.83
C LEU A 325 -0.02 -12.03 -7.70
N LEU A 326 0.36 -11.81 -6.43
CA LEU A 326 -0.46 -12.20 -5.27
C LEU A 326 -1.87 -11.59 -5.35
N PHE A 327 -1.97 -10.35 -5.83
CA PHE A 327 -3.25 -9.65 -5.99
C PHE A 327 -4.03 -10.12 -7.21
N LEU A 328 -3.38 -10.69 -8.23
CA LEU A 328 -4.02 -11.12 -9.48
C LEU A 328 -4.43 -12.58 -9.45
N ASP A 329 -3.58 -13.43 -8.87
CA ASP A 329 -3.75 -14.88 -8.81
C ASP A 329 -2.91 -15.45 -7.66
N ALA A 330 -3.54 -15.61 -6.49
CA ALA A 330 -2.86 -16.05 -5.28
C ALA A 330 -2.38 -17.51 -5.37
N GLN A 331 -3.07 -18.36 -6.18
CA GLN A 331 -2.65 -19.73 -6.40
C GLN A 331 -1.36 -19.79 -7.24
N LEU A 332 -1.30 -19.03 -8.33
CA LEU A 332 -0.09 -18.94 -9.15
C LEU A 332 1.07 -18.30 -8.37
N ALA A 333 0.79 -17.29 -7.54
CA ALA A 333 1.79 -16.70 -6.66
C ALA A 333 2.39 -17.74 -5.70
N ALA A 334 1.57 -18.60 -5.10
CA ALA A 334 2.04 -19.69 -4.24
C ALA A 334 2.97 -20.67 -4.97
N GLN A 335 2.66 -21.01 -6.23
CA GLN A 335 3.52 -21.88 -7.05
C GLN A 335 4.89 -21.25 -7.33
N LEU A 336 4.97 -19.93 -7.46
CA LEU A 336 6.22 -19.21 -7.71
C LEU A 336 7.00 -18.88 -6.43
N ALA A 337 6.49 -19.19 -5.24
CA ALA A 337 7.15 -18.87 -3.97
C ALA A 337 8.58 -19.43 -3.89
N ARG A 338 8.77 -20.72 -4.19
CA ARG A 338 10.07 -21.37 -4.12
C ARG A 338 11.06 -20.84 -5.17
N PRO A 339 10.73 -20.79 -6.47
CA PRO A 339 11.63 -20.19 -7.48
C PRO A 339 12.07 -18.77 -7.12
N VAL A 340 11.15 -17.91 -6.65
CA VAL A 340 11.49 -16.55 -6.23
C VAL A 340 12.37 -16.54 -4.99
N ALA A 341 12.11 -17.41 -3.99
CA ALA A 341 12.94 -17.51 -2.78
C ALA A 341 14.39 -17.93 -3.08
N GLU A 342 14.58 -18.82 -4.05
CA GLU A 342 15.92 -19.24 -4.49
C GLU A 342 16.71 -18.08 -5.12
N ILE A 343 16.05 -17.27 -5.94
CA ILE A 343 16.66 -16.07 -6.52
C ILE A 343 16.95 -15.03 -5.42
N LEU A 344 16.04 -14.86 -4.47
CA LEU A 344 16.25 -13.97 -3.31
C LEU A 344 17.47 -14.41 -2.50
N ARG A 345 17.67 -15.70 -2.28
CA ARG A 345 18.87 -16.23 -1.59
C ARG A 345 20.16 -15.94 -2.37
N GLU A 346 20.14 -16.06 -3.70
CA GLU A 346 21.28 -15.69 -4.55
C GLU A 346 21.64 -14.21 -4.40
N GLU A 347 20.65 -13.32 -4.33
CA GLU A 347 20.86 -11.88 -4.26
C GLU A 347 21.14 -11.36 -2.84
N LEU A 348 20.52 -11.96 -1.80
CA LEU A 348 20.61 -11.51 -0.42
C LEU A 348 21.67 -12.26 0.41
N GLY A 349 22.14 -13.39 -0.10
CA GLY A 349 23.16 -14.20 0.54
C GLY A 349 22.66 -15.37 1.37
N ALA A 350 23.59 -16.13 1.94
CA ALA A 350 23.33 -17.39 2.63
C ALA A 350 22.46 -17.29 3.90
N GLY A 351 22.32 -16.08 4.46
CA GLY A 351 21.45 -15.84 5.61
C GLY A 351 19.95 -15.86 5.29
N PHE A 352 19.56 -15.86 4.01
CA PHE A 352 18.16 -15.93 3.62
C PHE A 352 17.61 -17.35 3.70
N ASP A 353 16.70 -17.60 4.63
CA ASP A 353 16.05 -18.90 4.83
C ASP A 353 14.91 -19.11 3.83
N VAL A 354 15.19 -19.87 2.77
CA VAL A 354 14.25 -20.20 1.70
C VAL A 354 13.02 -20.93 2.24
N GLN A 355 13.21 -21.90 3.14
CA GLN A 355 12.10 -22.73 3.63
C GLN A 355 11.12 -21.89 4.47
N GLN A 356 11.65 -21.10 5.40
CA GLN A 356 10.83 -20.21 6.23
C GLN A 356 10.12 -19.16 5.37
N ALA A 357 10.80 -18.55 4.40
CA ALA A 357 10.23 -17.54 3.50
C ALA A 357 9.07 -18.13 2.69
N VAL A 358 9.25 -19.32 2.10
CA VAL A 358 8.19 -20.02 1.33
C VAL A 358 7.00 -20.34 2.22
N GLN A 359 7.24 -20.86 3.43
CA GLN A 359 6.16 -21.19 4.36
C GLN A 359 5.33 -19.96 4.75
N ARG A 360 5.99 -18.86 5.10
CA ARG A 360 5.30 -17.58 5.43
C ARG A 360 4.47 -17.08 4.26
N PHE A 361 5.03 -17.10 3.06
CA PHE A 361 4.34 -16.62 1.89
C PHE A 361 3.15 -17.51 1.47
N HIS A 362 3.26 -18.82 1.65
CA HIS A 362 2.13 -19.74 1.42
C HIS A 362 0.95 -19.45 2.36
N LEU A 363 1.21 -19.18 3.65
CA LEU A 363 0.15 -18.77 4.59
C LEU A 363 -0.54 -17.50 4.14
N LEU A 364 0.22 -16.53 3.62
CA LEU A 364 -0.36 -15.31 3.05
C LEU A 364 -1.21 -15.63 1.80
N CYS A 365 -0.74 -16.49 0.90
CA CYS A 365 -1.51 -16.89 -0.27
C CYS A 365 -2.84 -17.56 0.09
N LEU A 366 -2.87 -18.41 1.12
CA LEU A 366 -4.11 -19.03 1.60
C LEU A 366 -5.13 -17.98 2.11
N ARG A 367 -4.65 -16.90 2.76
CA ARG A 367 -5.54 -15.77 3.14
C ARG A 367 -6.12 -15.07 1.92
N TYR A 368 -5.31 -14.83 0.89
CA TYR A 368 -5.75 -14.20 -0.36
C TYR A 368 -6.64 -15.10 -1.22
N GLN A 369 -6.64 -16.42 -0.96
CA GLN A 369 -7.58 -17.39 -1.54
C GLN A 369 -8.88 -17.51 -0.71
N GLY A 370 -8.92 -16.96 0.51
CA GLY A 370 -10.05 -17.10 1.42
C GLY A 370 -10.11 -18.44 2.16
N GLU A 371 -9.01 -19.18 2.18
CA GLU A 371 -8.91 -20.50 2.84
C GLU A 371 -8.52 -20.40 4.32
N LEU A 372 -7.99 -19.24 4.77
CA LEU A 372 -7.65 -18.96 6.16
C LEU A 372 -8.38 -17.71 6.67
N ASN A 373 -8.96 -17.80 7.84
CA ASN A 373 -9.56 -16.69 8.53
C ASN A 373 -8.51 -15.87 9.32
N ALA A 374 -8.84 -14.63 9.70
CA ALA A 374 -7.97 -13.74 10.48
C ALA A 374 -7.53 -14.30 11.84
N THR A 375 -8.21 -15.33 12.34
CA THR A 375 -7.93 -16.00 13.64
C THR A 375 -6.92 -17.14 13.55
N ASP A 376 -6.57 -17.58 12.35
CA ASP A 376 -5.62 -18.66 12.12
C ASP A 376 -4.21 -18.07 12.01
N ASN A 377 -3.57 -17.84 13.16
CA ASN A 377 -2.18 -17.39 13.27
C ASN A 377 -1.24 -18.55 13.56
#